data_d831d2bc10d7235015e99396ed264b8f
#
_entry.id   d831d2bc10d7235015e99396ed264b8f
#
_cell.length_a   1.000
_cell.length_b   1.000
_cell.length_c   1.000
_cell.angle_alpha   90.00
_cell.angle_beta   90.00
_cell.angle_gamma   90.00
#
_symmetry.space_group_name_H-M   'P 1'
#
loop_
_entity.id
_entity.type
_entity.pdbx_description
1 polymer ?
#
loop_
_entity_poly.entity_id
_entity_poly.type
_entity_poly.pdbx_seq_one_letter_code
_entity_poly.pdbx_strand_id
1 'polypeptide(L)'
;LLPQSVRRMEKRLATTVGEASRLARMRAGLTQADVAERIGVATEVYGRMERGKMLPSISTLLRLCVVLRSGPDELMGMAPIHGAPERSPWASEVPAGLDDTPEMRRVLRTLRRMKRPQLKLMYLVATAILTRP
;
A
#
# COMPACT_ATOMS: atom_id res chain seq x y z
N LEU A 1 8.77 0.80 -23.23
CA LEU A 1 8.68 -0.48 -22.53
C LEU A 1 8.95 -0.25 -21.03
N LEU A 2 7.97 -0.57 -20.21
CA LEU A 2 8.12 -0.47 -18.77
C LEU A 2 9.06 -1.57 -18.25
N PRO A 3 9.91 -1.27 -17.24
CA PRO A 3 10.71 -2.30 -16.58
C PRO A 3 9.83 -3.40 -16.01
N GLN A 4 10.36 -4.63 -15.92
CA GLN A 4 9.62 -5.76 -15.37
C GLN A 4 9.17 -5.54 -13.92
N SER A 5 9.97 -4.83 -13.14
CA SER A 5 9.62 -4.49 -11.75
C SER A 5 8.33 -3.66 -11.69
N VAL A 6 8.17 -2.69 -12.59
CA VAL A 6 6.97 -1.86 -12.66
C VAL A 6 5.77 -2.71 -13.10
N ARG A 7 5.95 -3.59 -14.09
CA ARG A 7 4.88 -4.49 -14.55
C ARG A 7 4.40 -5.41 -13.43
N ARG A 8 5.32 -5.97 -12.64
CA ARG A 8 4.96 -6.81 -11.49
C ARG A 8 4.18 -6.04 -10.46
N MET A 9 4.62 -4.80 -10.19
CA MET A 9 3.90 -3.94 -9.25
C MET A 9 2.49 -3.66 -9.75
N GLU A 10 2.31 -3.35 -11.03
CA GLU A 10 0.99 -3.11 -11.61
C GLU A 10 0.08 -4.33 -11.52
N LYS A 11 0.61 -5.53 -11.80
CA LYS A 11 -0.15 -6.78 -11.66
C LYS A 11 -0.56 -7.04 -10.22
N ARG A 12 0.35 -6.85 -9.28
CA ARG A 12 0.06 -7.00 -7.86
C ARG A 12 -0.96 -5.99 -7.39
N LEU A 13 -0.84 -4.75 -7.87
CA LEU A 13 -1.79 -3.70 -7.54
C LEU A 13 -3.19 -4.05 -8.07
N ALA A 14 -3.29 -4.52 -9.30
CA ALA A 14 -4.56 -4.93 -9.89
C ALA A 14 -5.21 -6.05 -9.08
N THR A 15 -4.45 -7.07 -8.69
CA THR A 15 -4.93 -8.16 -7.84
C THR A 15 -5.38 -7.65 -6.48
N THR A 16 -4.58 -6.79 -5.87
CA THR A 16 -4.89 -6.22 -4.54
C THR A 16 -6.16 -5.38 -4.57
N VAL A 17 -6.28 -4.48 -5.54
CA VAL A 17 -7.48 -3.65 -5.69
C VAL A 17 -8.70 -4.52 -5.96
N GLY A 18 -8.55 -5.54 -6.80
CA GLY A 18 -9.63 -6.47 -7.12
C GLY A 18 -10.14 -7.22 -5.89
N GLU A 19 -9.24 -7.79 -5.11
CA GLU A 19 -9.60 -8.52 -3.89
C GLU A 19 -10.21 -7.60 -2.83
N ALA A 20 -9.63 -6.43 -2.64
CA ALA A 20 -10.14 -5.45 -1.69
C ALA A 20 -11.54 -4.96 -2.08
N SER A 21 -11.75 -4.71 -3.36
CA SER A 21 -13.06 -4.31 -3.88
C SER A 21 -14.10 -5.41 -3.67
N ARG A 22 -13.73 -6.67 -3.92
CA ARG A 22 -14.63 -7.80 -3.71
C ARG A 22 -15.02 -7.93 -2.23
N LEU A 23 -14.06 -7.86 -1.33
CA LEU A 23 -14.33 -7.93 0.11
C LEU A 23 -15.24 -6.80 0.58
N ALA A 24 -14.95 -5.58 0.15
CA ALA A 24 -15.77 -4.42 0.49
C ALA A 24 -17.19 -4.53 -0.10
N ARG A 25 -17.30 -5.04 -1.32
CA ARG A 25 -18.59 -5.28 -1.96
C ARG A 25 -19.42 -6.32 -1.20
N MET A 26 -18.83 -7.45 -0.87
CA MET A 26 -19.51 -8.51 -0.12
C MET A 26 -19.96 -8.03 1.23
N ARG A 27 -19.13 -7.25 1.90
CA ARG A 27 -19.47 -6.64 3.19
C ARG A 27 -20.62 -5.66 3.08
N ALA A 28 -20.70 -4.92 1.98
CA ALA A 28 -21.82 -4.00 1.72
C ALA A 28 -23.10 -4.71 1.27
N GLY A 29 -23.04 -6.02 1.03
CA GLY A 29 -24.20 -6.79 0.55
C GLY A 29 -24.57 -6.50 -0.90
N LEU A 30 -23.63 -6.02 -1.70
CA LEU A 30 -23.85 -5.64 -3.08
C LEU A 30 -23.43 -6.76 -4.04
N THR A 31 -24.12 -6.85 -5.18
CA THR A 31 -23.72 -7.70 -6.29
C THR A 31 -22.72 -6.96 -7.17
N GLN A 32 -22.02 -7.70 -8.05
CA GLN A 32 -21.16 -7.08 -9.06
C GLN A 32 -21.94 -6.13 -9.96
N ALA A 33 -23.16 -6.51 -10.34
CA ALA A 33 -24.03 -5.67 -11.15
C ALA A 33 -24.39 -4.35 -10.42
N ASP A 34 -24.66 -4.42 -9.13
CA ASP A 34 -24.98 -3.23 -8.33
C ASP A 34 -23.82 -2.24 -8.34
N VAL A 35 -22.62 -2.72 -8.11
CA VAL A 35 -21.43 -1.86 -8.08
C VAL A 35 -21.15 -1.30 -9.46
N ALA A 36 -21.19 -2.14 -10.49
CA ALA A 36 -20.96 -1.71 -11.88
C ALA A 36 -21.90 -0.59 -12.29
N GLU A 37 -23.19 -0.74 -11.98
CA GLU A 37 -24.19 0.28 -12.26
C GLU A 37 -23.87 1.61 -11.57
N ARG A 38 -23.50 1.54 -10.29
CA ARG A 38 -23.23 2.73 -9.47
C ARG A 38 -21.95 3.46 -9.88
N ILE A 39 -20.95 2.74 -10.39
CA ILE A 39 -19.71 3.36 -10.88
C ILE A 39 -19.76 3.67 -12.37
N GLY A 40 -20.83 3.30 -13.07
CA GLY A 40 -21.02 3.65 -14.46
C GLY A 40 -20.25 2.81 -15.46
N VAL A 41 -20.00 1.53 -15.15
CA VAL A 41 -19.31 0.59 -16.06
C VAL A 41 -20.18 -0.64 -16.29
N ALA A 42 -19.85 -1.41 -17.33
CA ALA A 42 -20.51 -2.69 -17.56
C ALA A 42 -20.13 -3.69 -16.46
N THR A 43 -21.02 -4.60 -16.12
CA THR A 43 -20.79 -5.64 -15.12
C THR A 43 -19.54 -6.46 -15.42
N GLU A 44 -19.31 -6.80 -16.68
CA GLU A 44 -18.10 -7.53 -17.10
C GLU A 44 -16.82 -6.76 -16.84
N VAL A 45 -16.84 -5.45 -17.04
CA VAL A 45 -15.68 -4.59 -16.78
C VAL A 45 -15.36 -4.57 -15.29
N TYR A 46 -16.37 -4.40 -14.46
CA TYR A 46 -16.19 -4.46 -13.01
C TYR A 46 -15.70 -5.85 -12.56
N GLY A 47 -16.28 -6.91 -13.13
CA GLY A 47 -15.83 -8.28 -12.84
C GLY A 47 -14.36 -8.51 -13.16
N ARG A 48 -13.85 -7.94 -14.26
CA ARG A 48 -12.43 -7.99 -14.58
C ARG A 48 -11.57 -7.24 -13.57
N MET A 49 -12.06 -6.13 -13.05
CA MET A 49 -11.39 -5.41 -11.98
C MET A 49 -11.26 -6.27 -10.72
N GLU A 50 -12.32 -6.95 -10.30
CA GLU A 50 -12.28 -7.84 -9.14
C GLU A 50 -11.33 -9.02 -9.32
N ARG A 51 -11.20 -9.52 -10.53
CA ARG A 51 -10.29 -10.64 -10.84
C ARG A 51 -8.84 -10.19 -11.05
N GLY A 52 -8.55 -8.91 -10.88
CA GLY A 52 -7.20 -8.39 -11.05
C GLY A 52 -6.71 -8.36 -12.49
N LYS A 53 -7.63 -8.35 -13.46
CA LYS A 53 -7.29 -8.34 -14.89
C LYS A 53 -7.11 -6.93 -15.46
N MET A 54 -7.53 -5.92 -14.73
CA MET A 54 -7.35 -4.53 -15.12
C MET A 54 -7.38 -3.64 -13.89
N LEU A 55 -6.65 -2.54 -13.98
CA LEU A 55 -6.68 -1.50 -12.96
C LEU A 55 -7.78 -0.48 -13.30
N PRO A 56 -8.55 -0.02 -12.31
CA PRO A 56 -9.44 1.11 -12.52
C PRO A 56 -8.65 2.38 -12.77
N SER A 57 -9.22 3.30 -13.56
CA SER A 57 -8.71 4.67 -13.61
C SER A 57 -8.87 5.33 -12.24
N ILE A 58 -8.17 6.45 -12.04
CA ILE A 58 -8.27 7.18 -10.77
C ILE A 58 -9.70 7.63 -10.50
N SER A 59 -10.42 8.08 -11.53
CA SER A 59 -11.82 8.48 -11.39
C SER A 59 -12.73 7.30 -11.02
N THR A 60 -12.49 6.13 -11.61
CA THR A 60 -13.22 4.91 -11.26
C THR A 60 -12.89 4.45 -9.84
N LEU A 61 -11.62 4.54 -9.45
CA LEU A 61 -11.20 4.24 -8.08
C LEU A 61 -11.91 5.14 -7.07
N LEU A 62 -12.03 6.43 -7.37
CA LEU A 62 -12.76 7.36 -6.51
C LEU A 62 -14.23 6.93 -6.37
N ARG A 63 -14.89 6.57 -7.47
CA ARG A 63 -16.28 6.09 -7.44
C ARG A 63 -16.40 4.80 -6.63
N LEU A 64 -15.44 3.88 -6.78
CA LEU A 64 -15.40 2.66 -5.98
C LEU A 64 -15.30 2.98 -4.49
N CYS A 65 -14.44 3.90 -4.11
CA CYS A 65 -14.30 4.31 -2.71
C CYS A 65 -15.64 4.81 -2.14
N VAL A 66 -16.35 5.63 -2.92
CA VAL A 66 -17.65 6.18 -2.49
C VAL A 66 -18.71 5.09 -2.39
N VAL A 67 -18.82 4.25 -3.42
CA VAL A 67 -19.85 3.20 -3.49
C VAL A 67 -19.62 2.11 -2.45
N LEU A 68 -18.37 1.70 -2.27
CA LEU A 68 -17.98 0.64 -1.34
C LEU A 68 -17.76 1.14 0.08
N ARG A 69 -17.80 2.45 0.30
CA ARG A 69 -17.50 3.09 1.60
C ARG A 69 -16.15 2.63 2.17
N SER A 70 -15.17 2.57 1.30
CA SER A 70 -13.80 2.18 1.64
C SER A 70 -12.85 3.25 1.14
N GLY A 71 -11.82 3.53 1.94
CA GLY A 71 -10.80 4.50 1.54
C GLY A 71 -9.90 3.96 0.43
N PRO A 72 -9.23 4.85 -0.33
CA PRO A 72 -8.27 4.42 -1.35
C PRO A 72 -7.11 3.63 -0.74
N ASP A 73 -6.73 3.93 0.48
CA ASP A 73 -5.73 3.18 1.25
C ASP A 73 -6.15 1.73 1.48
N GLU A 74 -7.42 1.52 1.82
CA GLU A 74 -7.99 0.18 1.98
C GLU A 74 -8.03 -0.57 0.65
N LEU A 75 -8.52 0.07 -0.41
CA LEU A 75 -8.63 -0.56 -1.73
C LEU A 75 -7.27 -0.85 -2.36
N MET A 76 -6.26 -0.04 -2.07
CA MET A 76 -4.91 -0.26 -2.57
C MET A 76 -4.08 -1.18 -1.66
N GLY A 77 -4.67 -1.67 -0.57
CA GLY A 77 -4.00 -2.60 0.34
C GLY A 77 -2.98 -1.94 1.27
N MET A 78 -3.05 -0.63 1.44
CA MET A 78 -2.14 0.11 2.33
C MET A 78 -2.69 0.24 3.75
N ALA A 79 -3.98 -0.05 3.93
CA ALA A 79 -4.63 -0.15 5.23
C ALA A 79 -5.56 -1.36 5.22
N PRO A 80 -5.78 -2.02 6.38
CA PRO A 80 -6.69 -3.15 6.42
C PRO A 80 -8.13 -2.70 6.15
N ILE A 81 -8.83 -3.48 5.32
CA ILE A 81 -10.27 -3.33 5.20
C ILE A 81 -10.87 -3.74 6.55
N HIS A 82 -11.82 -2.97 7.01
CA HIS A 82 -12.50 -3.21 8.29
C HIS A 82 -12.90 -4.69 8.44
N GLY A 83 -12.32 -5.40 9.41
CA GLY A 83 -12.52 -6.82 9.62
C GLY A 83 -11.57 -7.74 8.87
N ALA A 84 -10.61 -7.23 8.09
CA ALA A 84 -9.61 -8.01 7.39
C ALA A 84 -8.28 -8.07 8.18
N PRO A 85 -7.42 -9.08 7.91
CA PRO A 85 -6.12 -9.16 8.57
C PRO A 85 -5.24 -7.93 8.28
N GLU A 86 -4.48 -7.53 9.28
CA GLU A 86 -3.73 -6.26 9.30
C GLU A 86 -2.49 -6.21 8.39
N ARG A 87 -2.19 -7.23 7.61
CA ARG A 87 -0.98 -7.22 6.79
C ARG A 87 -1.21 -6.55 5.45
N SER A 88 -0.51 -5.44 5.23
CA SER A 88 -0.43 -4.84 3.91
C SER A 88 0.33 -5.76 2.95
N PRO A 89 -0.20 -6.05 1.75
CA PRO A 89 0.53 -6.82 0.75
C PRO A 89 1.79 -6.11 0.25
N TRP A 90 1.93 -4.81 0.56
CA TRP A 90 3.10 -4.00 0.16
C TRP A 90 4.21 -3.98 1.20
N ALA A 91 4.02 -4.66 2.34
CA ALA A 91 5.02 -4.67 3.41
C ALA A 91 6.39 -5.18 2.93
N SER A 92 6.40 -6.12 1.99
CA SER A 92 7.63 -6.66 1.42
C SER A 92 8.26 -5.76 0.34
N GLU A 93 7.52 -4.75 -0.12
CA GLU A 93 8.04 -3.78 -1.11
C GLU A 93 8.78 -2.62 -0.46
N VAL A 94 8.65 -2.46 0.85
CA VAL A 94 9.46 -1.51 1.60
C VAL A 94 10.90 -2.00 1.53
N PRO A 95 11.84 -1.16 1.07
CA PRO A 95 13.23 -1.61 0.94
C PRO A 95 13.74 -2.21 2.24
N ALA A 96 14.24 -3.43 2.16
CA ALA A 96 14.78 -4.18 3.29
C ALA A 96 16.04 -3.55 3.90
N GLY A 97 16.50 -2.41 3.35
CA GLY A 97 17.67 -1.70 3.85
C GLY A 97 17.45 -0.90 5.12
N LEU A 98 16.20 -0.79 5.55
CA LEU A 98 15.88 -0.24 6.86
C LEU A 98 15.45 -1.40 7.73
N ASP A 99 16.43 -2.09 8.26
CA ASP A 99 16.15 -3.12 9.26
C ASP A 99 15.44 -2.46 10.43
N ASP A 100 14.15 -2.67 10.51
CA ASP A 100 13.33 -2.17 11.60
C ASP A 100 13.55 -3.02 12.85
N THR A 101 14.82 -3.04 13.30
CA THR A 101 15.19 -3.72 14.53
C THR A 101 14.88 -2.83 15.73
N PRO A 102 14.65 -3.40 16.91
CA PRO A 102 14.49 -2.61 18.13
C PRO A 102 15.66 -1.67 18.41
N GLU A 103 16.89 -2.11 18.09
CA GLU A 103 18.11 -1.31 18.24
C GLU A 103 18.09 -0.10 17.33
N MET A 104 17.75 -0.28 16.06
CA MET A 104 17.67 0.81 15.09
C MET A 104 16.60 1.83 15.50
N ARG A 105 15.44 1.36 15.95
CA ARG A 105 14.38 2.25 16.42
C ARG A 105 14.80 3.09 17.61
N ARG A 106 15.55 2.50 18.55
CA ARG A 106 16.09 3.23 19.72
C ARG A 106 17.08 4.31 19.29
N VAL A 107 18.00 3.96 18.39
CA VAL A 107 18.99 4.89 17.86
C VAL A 107 18.30 6.06 17.17
N LEU A 108 17.35 5.80 16.29
CA LEU A 108 16.62 6.84 15.58
C LEU A 108 15.84 7.76 16.52
N ARG A 109 15.21 7.21 17.55
CA ARG A 109 14.51 8.04 18.56
C ARG A 109 15.46 8.95 19.30
N THR A 110 16.63 8.45 19.65
CA THR A 110 17.64 9.23 20.33
C THR A 110 18.17 10.34 19.45
N LEU A 111 18.48 10.03 18.18
CA LEU A 111 18.97 11.00 17.20
C LEU A 111 17.96 12.12 16.96
N ARG A 112 16.66 11.82 16.93
CA ARG A 112 15.61 12.82 16.72
C ARG A 112 15.51 13.86 17.85
N ARG A 113 16.01 13.55 19.03
CA ARG A 113 16.05 14.45 20.17
C ARG A 113 17.28 15.35 20.17
N MET A 114 18.24 15.10 19.30
CA MET A 114 19.50 15.81 19.26
C MET A 114 19.39 17.11 18.48
N LYS A 115 20.12 18.13 18.94
CA LYS A 115 20.30 19.39 18.24
C LYS A 115 21.38 19.25 17.19
N ARG A 116 21.46 20.22 16.26
CA ARG A 116 22.43 20.20 15.16
C ARG A 116 23.87 19.92 15.56
N PRO A 117 24.45 20.58 16.59
CA PRO A 117 25.84 20.30 17.00
C PRO A 117 26.04 18.86 17.45
N GLN A 118 25.05 18.31 18.16
CA GLN A 118 25.08 16.93 18.64
C GLN A 118 24.98 15.94 17.49
N LEU A 119 24.13 16.22 16.49
CA LEU A 119 23.99 15.38 15.28
C LEU A 119 25.29 15.36 14.49
N LYS A 120 26.01 16.49 14.38
CA LYS A 120 27.32 16.53 13.71
C LYS A 120 28.34 15.64 14.43
N LEU A 121 28.36 15.69 15.76
CA LEU A 121 29.24 14.85 16.54
C LEU A 121 28.91 13.37 16.34
N MET A 122 27.63 13.01 16.38
CA MET A 122 27.18 11.63 16.16
C MET A 122 27.52 11.14 14.75
N TYR A 123 27.42 12.00 13.75
CA TYR A 123 27.83 11.67 12.40
C TYR A 123 29.32 11.32 12.33
N LEU A 124 30.17 12.11 12.99
CA LEU A 124 31.61 11.86 13.04
C LEU A 124 31.92 10.54 13.75
N VAL A 125 31.26 10.27 14.87
CA VAL A 125 31.43 9.01 15.62
C VAL A 125 30.98 7.81 14.77
N ALA A 126 29.81 7.91 14.13
CA ALA A 126 29.28 6.84 13.30
C ALA A 126 30.21 6.56 12.10
N THR A 127 30.71 7.59 11.45
CA THR A 127 31.66 7.46 10.35
C THR A 127 32.95 6.79 10.81
N ALA A 128 33.45 7.19 11.97
CA ALA A 128 34.66 6.58 12.56
C ALA A 128 34.46 5.08 12.87
N ILE A 129 33.29 4.71 13.35
CA ILE A 129 32.94 3.30 13.60
C ILE A 129 32.94 2.49 12.31
N LEU A 130 32.35 3.06 11.24
CA LEU A 130 32.25 2.38 9.95
C LEU A 130 33.59 2.23 9.23
N THR A 131 34.56 3.14 9.48
CA THR A 131 35.85 3.13 8.82
C THR A 131 36.90 2.30 9.56
N ARG A 132 36.59 1.82 10.76
CA ARG A 132 37.49 0.92 11.49
C ARG A 132 37.50 -0.46 10.83
N PRO A 133 38.69 -1.03 10.52
CA PRO A 133 38.80 -2.39 10.00
C PRO A 133 38.41 -3.45 11.04
#